data_45b1de717f29d2ea126f8d1cf049a431
#
_entry.id   45b1de717f29d2ea126f8d1cf049a431
#
_cell.length_a   1.000
_cell.length_b   1.000
_cell.length_c   1.000
_cell.angle_alpha   90.00
_cell.angle_beta   90.00
_cell.angle_gamma   90.00
#
_symmetry.space_group_name_H-M   'P 1'
#
loop_
_entity.id
_entity.type
_entity.pdbx_description
1 polymer ?
#
loop_
_entity_poly.entity_id
_entity_poly.type
_entity_poly.pdbx_seq_one_letter_code
_entity_poly.pdbx_strand_id
1 'polypeptide(L)'
;IFGNNISMIILYGSVARNEYTDESDIDIAIILKNEIDNKTKEQFINWSADMDIRYDRVFSIIDIKESNIQKWGDSLPFYRNVKKEGIVLWKAA
;
A
#
# COMPACT_ATOMS: atom_id res chain seq x y z
N ILE A 1 -9.75 -4.00 -9.42
CA ILE A 1 -9.11 -5.28 -9.11
C ILE A 1 -9.63 -5.86 -7.79
N PHE A 2 -9.71 -5.04 -6.77
CA PHE A 2 -10.11 -5.51 -5.44
C PHE A 2 -11.58 -5.28 -5.11
N GLY A 3 -12.28 -4.48 -5.89
CA GLY A 3 -13.69 -4.17 -5.64
C GLY A 3 -13.90 -3.60 -4.24
N ASN A 4 -14.89 -4.16 -3.51
CA ASN A 4 -15.23 -3.71 -2.16
C ASN A 4 -14.30 -4.25 -1.08
N ASN A 5 -13.23 -4.96 -1.45
CA ASN A 5 -12.30 -5.54 -0.49
C ASN A 5 -11.28 -4.54 0.06
N ILE A 6 -11.19 -3.34 -0.51
CA ILE A 6 -10.26 -2.33 -0.03
C ILE A 6 -10.83 -1.64 1.20
N SER A 7 -10.07 -1.67 2.30
CA SER A 7 -10.40 -0.94 3.52
C SER A 7 -9.81 0.46 3.50
N MET A 8 -8.55 0.58 3.05
CA MET A 8 -7.83 1.84 3.10
C MET A 8 -6.66 1.82 2.12
N ILE A 9 -6.28 2.99 1.61
CA ILE A 9 -5.06 3.18 0.81
C ILE A 9 -4.21 4.21 1.52
N ILE A 10 -2.95 3.85 1.80
CA ILE A 10 -2.04 4.68 2.60
C ILE A 10 -0.75 4.94 1.82
N LEU A 11 -0.37 6.21 1.75
CA LEU A 11 0.96 6.62 1.29
C LEU A 11 1.89 6.65 2.50
N TYR A 12 3.03 5.98 2.40
CA TYR A 12 4.00 5.95 3.50
C TYR A 12 5.43 6.11 2.95
N GLY A 13 6.43 5.94 3.80
CA GLY A 13 7.82 6.04 3.40
C GLY A 13 8.30 7.48 3.18
N SER A 14 9.33 7.65 2.37
CA SER A 14 10.01 8.95 2.20
C SER A 14 9.10 10.02 1.62
N VAL A 15 8.21 9.67 0.69
CA VAL A 15 7.26 10.63 0.12
C VAL A 15 6.32 11.15 1.19
N ALA A 16 5.77 10.27 2.04
CA ALA A 16 4.87 10.66 3.13
C ALA A 16 5.57 11.55 4.16
N ARG A 17 6.86 11.32 4.40
CA ARG A 17 7.67 12.11 5.33
C ARG A 17 8.22 13.40 4.72
N ASN A 18 7.94 13.66 3.44
CA ASN A 18 8.47 14.81 2.71
C ASN A 18 10.02 14.80 2.65
N GLU A 19 10.61 13.61 2.59
CA GLU A 19 12.05 13.39 2.52
C GLU A 19 12.47 12.76 1.18
N TYR A 20 11.66 12.96 0.15
CA TYR A 20 11.84 12.30 -1.14
C TYR A 20 12.74 13.10 -2.08
N THR A 21 13.33 12.37 -3.03
CA THR A 21 14.03 12.94 -4.18
C THR A 21 13.31 12.49 -5.45
N ASP A 22 13.72 13.00 -6.61
CA ASP A 22 13.15 12.58 -7.90
C ASP A 22 13.33 11.09 -8.18
N GLU A 23 14.30 10.45 -7.50
CA GLU A 23 14.59 9.02 -7.66
C GLU A 23 13.92 8.15 -6.60
N SER A 24 13.23 8.75 -5.63
CA SER A 24 12.57 8.00 -4.56
C SER A 24 11.39 7.18 -5.09
N ASP A 25 11.26 5.96 -4.56
CA ASP A 25 10.09 5.12 -4.80
C ASP A 25 8.87 5.73 -4.11
N ILE A 26 7.70 5.52 -4.71
CA ILE A 26 6.43 5.90 -4.08
C ILE A 26 5.89 4.66 -3.38
N ASP A 27 5.87 4.70 -2.04
CA ASP A 27 5.45 3.56 -1.21
C ASP A 27 3.97 3.68 -0.87
N ILE A 28 3.18 2.72 -1.35
CA ILE A 28 1.73 2.68 -1.13
C ILE A 28 1.34 1.34 -0.53
N ALA A 29 0.54 1.39 0.54
CA ALA A 29 -0.04 0.20 1.15
C ALA A 29 -1.54 0.18 0.88
N ILE A 30 -2.02 -0.94 0.32
CA ILE A 30 -3.44 -1.18 0.13
C ILE A 30 -3.89 -2.14 1.22
N ILE A 31 -4.75 -1.65 2.11
CA ILE A 31 -5.25 -2.45 3.23
C ILE A 31 -6.50 -3.17 2.78
N LEU A 32 -6.47 -4.49 2.85
CA LEU A 32 -7.55 -5.36 2.40
C LEU A 32 -8.32 -5.93 3.58
N LYS A 33 -9.64 -6.01 3.44
CA LYS A 33 -10.52 -6.61 4.46
C LYS A 33 -10.30 -8.11 4.58
N ASN A 34 -10.09 -8.79 3.46
CA ASN A 34 -9.94 -10.24 3.37
C ASN A 34 -8.78 -10.60 2.46
N GLU A 35 -8.30 -11.83 2.58
CA GLU A 35 -7.30 -12.37 1.68
C GLU A 35 -7.82 -12.38 0.24
N ILE A 36 -6.90 -12.23 -0.71
CA ILE A 36 -7.22 -12.31 -2.13
C ILE A 36 -6.72 -13.65 -2.68
N ASP A 37 -7.39 -14.13 -3.74
CA ASP A 37 -6.98 -15.36 -4.40
C ASP A 37 -5.76 -15.13 -5.30
N ASN A 38 -5.20 -16.23 -5.83
CA ASN A 38 -4.01 -16.16 -6.67
C ASN A 38 -4.24 -15.38 -7.96
N LYS A 39 -5.43 -15.48 -8.53
CA LYS A 39 -5.79 -14.77 -9.76
C LYS A 39 -5.81 -13.26 -9.52
N THR A 40 -6.41 -12.83 -8.44
CA THR A 40 -6.48 -11.41 -8.07
C THR A 40 -5.08 -10.88 -7.75
N LYS A 41 -4.26 -11.67 -7.08
CA LYS A 41 -2.87 -11.30 -6.78
C LYS A 41 -2.06 -11.11 -8.06
N GLU A 42 -2.24 -11.99 -9.04
CA GLU A 42 -1.57 -11.88 -10.33
C GLU A 42 -2.00 -10.62 -11.09
N GLN A 43 -3.29 -10.31 -11.08
CA GLN A 43 -3.81 -9.08 -11.67
C GLN A 43 -3.21 -7.84 -10.99
N PHE A 44 -3.07 -7.88 -9.68
CA PHE A 44 -2.48 -6.80 -8.90
C PHE A 44 -1.01 -6.58 -9.28
N ILE A 45 -0.23 -7.65 -9.39
CA ILE A 45 1.19 -7.56 -9.77
C ILE A 45 1.32 -6.95 -11.17
N ASN A 46 0.51 -7.39 -12.12
CA ASN A 46 0.54 -6.87 -13.49
C ASN A 46 0.14 -5.40 -13.54
N TRP A 47 -0.87 -5.01 -12.80
CA TRP A 47 -1.32 -3.62 -12.71
C TRP A 47 -0.24 -2.73 -12.12
N SER A 48 0.44 -3.19 -11.07
CA SER A 48 1.51 -2.46 -10.42
C SER A 48 2.67 -2.20 -11.39
N ALA A 49 3.05 -3.20 -12.18
CA ALA A 49 4.09 -3.06 -13.20
C ALA A 49 3.68 -2.06 -14.28
N ASP A 50 2.42 -2.08 -14.70
CA ASP A 50 1.89 -1.12 -15.68
C ASP A 50 1.96 0.32 -15.16
N MET A 51 1.71 0.53 -13.88
CA MET A 51 1.79 1.84 -13.26
C MET A 51 3.21 2.41 -13.31
N ASP A 52 4.21 1.57 -13.05
CA ASP A 52 5.62 1.98 -13.13
C ASP A 52 5.98 2.47 -14.53
N ILE A 53 5.53 1.74 -15.55
CA ILE A 53 5.80 2.08 -16.95
C ILE A 53 5.05 3.36 -17.35
N ARG A 54 3.78 3.46 -16.99
CA ARG A 54 2.89 4.55 -17.40
C ARG A 54 3.34 5.91 -16.87
N TYR A 55 3.81 5.95 -15.63
CA TYR A 55 4.17 7.19 -14.95
C TYR A 55 5.67 7.43 -14.87
N ASP A 56 6.47 6.54 -15.42
CA ASP A 56 7.94 6.62 -15.39
C ASP A 56 8.47 6.85 -13.96
N ARG A 57 7.84 6.17 -13.00
CA ARG A 57 8.21 6.19 -11.58
C ARG A 57 8.12 4.78 -11.03
N VAL A 58 8.94 4.50 -10.01
CA VAL A 58 8.84 3.23 -9.31
C VAL A 58 7.84 3.35 -8.19
N PHE A 59 6.79 2.53 -8.26
CA PHE A 59 5.77 2.42 -7.21
C PHE A 59 6.01 1.13 -6.45
N SER A 60 6.23 1.23 -5.14
CA SER A 60 6.32 0.07 -4.27
C SER A 60 4.95 -0.12 -3.63
N ILE A 61 4.08 -0.87 -4.32
CA ILE A 61 2.69 -1.07 -3.90
C ILE A 61 2.57 -2.44 -3.26
N ILE A 62 2.16 -2.47 -2.00
CA ILE A 62 1.97 -3.72 -1.26
C ILE A 62 0.52 -3.84 -0.80
N ASP A 63 0.07 -5.08 -0.67
CA ASP A 63 -1.23 -5.40 -0.10
C ASP A 63 -1.04 -5.91 1.33
N ILE A 64 -1.82 -5.38 2.26
CA ILE A 64 -1.77 -5.77 3.67
C ILE A 64 -3.16 -6.12 4.13
N LYS A 65 -3.31 -7.28 4.76
CA LYS A 65 -4.58 -7.68 5.35
C LYS A 65 -4.87 -6.81 6.58
N GLU A 66 -6.10 -6.30 6.67
CA GLU A 66 -6.50 -5.40 7.76
C GLU A 66 -6.23 -6.00 9.14
N SER A 67 -6.47 -7.31 9.31
CA SER A 67 -6.23 -7.98 10.58
C SER A 67 -4.75 -7.96 11.00
N ASN A 68 -3.82 -7.92 10.04
CA ASN A 68 -2.39 -7.84 10.34
C ASN A 68 -2.02 -6.45 10.88
N ILE A 69 -2.60 -5.40 10.34
CA ILE A 69 -2.39 -4.04 10.85
C ILE A 69 -2.92 -3.94 12.29
N GLN A 70 -4.12 -4.48 12.54
CA GLN A 70 -4.73 -4.47 13.86
C GLN A 70 -3.91 -5.27 14.88
N LYS A 71 -3.40 -6.44 14.45
CA LYS A 71 -2.65 -7.34 15.33
C LYS A 71 -1.22 -6.87 15.59
N TRP A 72 -0.52 -6.39 14.57
CA TRP A 72 0.90 -6.11 14.61
C TRP A 72 1.26 -4.63 14.50
N GLY A 73 0.28 -3.75 14.36
CA GLY A 73 0.50 -2.33 14.08
C GLY A 73 1.32 -1.60 15.15
N ASP A 74 1.26 -2.07 16.40
CA ASP A 74 2.00 -1.45 17.49
C ASP A 74 3.30 -2.19 17.84
N SER A 75 3.50 -3.39 17.28
CA SER A 75 4.61 -4.28 17.66
C SER A 75 5.70 -4.37 16.60
N LEU A 76 5.34 -4.52 15.32
CA LEU A 76 6.31 -4.66 14.24
C LEU A 76 6.65 -3.30 13.65
N PRO A 77 7.95 -2.98 13.49
CA PRO A 77 8.37 -1.65 13.02
C PRO A 77 7.71 -1.22 11.70
N PHE A 78 7.59 -2.13 10.73
CA PHE A 78 6.98 -1.82 9.45
C PHE A 78 5.53 -1.36 9.60
N TYR A 79 4.71 -2.16 10.29
CA TYR A 79 3.28 -1.84 10.48
C TYR A 79 3.10 -0.60 11.35
N ARG A 80 3.95 -0.46 12.37
CA ARG A 80 3.93 0.73 13.23
C ARG A 80 4.22 1.99 12.43
N ASN A 81 5.20 1.95 11.53
CA ASN A 81 5.56 3.11 10.71
C ASN A 81 4.45 3.45 9.72
N VAL A 82 3.83 2.45 9.10
CA VAL A 82 2.68 2.67 8.21
C VAL A 82 1.54 3.37 8.98
N LYS A 83 1.22 2.90 10.17
CA LYS A 83 0.17 3.49 11.01
C LYS A 83 0.49 4.91 11.45
N LYS A 84 1.72 5.15 11.86
CA LYS A 84 2.13 6.42 12.47
C LYS A 84 2.44 7.50 11.45
N GLU A 85 3.12 7.15 10.36
CA GLU A 85 3.62 8.10 9.37
C GLU A 85 2.79 8.14 8.10
N GLY A 86 1.92 7.15 7.90
CA GLY A 86 1.15 7.03 6.68
C GLY A 86 0.11 8.13 6.50
N ILE A 87 -0.05 8.57 5.26
CA ILE A 87 -1.08 9.52 4.87
C ILE A 87 -2.20 8.73 4.21
N VAL A 88 -3.41 8.80 4.78
CA VAL A 88 -4.55 8.09 4.22
C VAL A 88 -5.02 8.80 2.96
N LEU A 89 -4.88 8.12 1.82
CA LEU A 89 -5.31 8.63 0.52
C LEU A 89 -6.79 8.32 0.27
N TRP A 90 -7.27 7.21 0.80
CA TRP A 90 -8.65 6.77 0.63
C TRP A 90 -9.02 5.82 1.77
N LYS A 91 -10.25 5.90 2.22
CA LYS A 91 -10.78 5.05 3.30
C LYS A 91 -12.21 4.67 2.99
N ALA A 92 -12.55 3.40 3.21
CA ALA A 92 -13.92 2.93 3.04
C ALA A 92 -14.85 3.56 4.08
N ALA A 93 -16.04 3.84 3.64
CA ALA A 93 -17.07 4.42 4.51
C ALA A 93 -17.53 3.41 5.58
#